data_70e58023c592e94e8397aaec52f04243
#
_entry.id   70e58023c592e94e8397aaec52f04243
#
_cell.length_a   1.000
_cell.length_b   1.000
_cell.length_c   1.000
_cell.angle_alpha   90.00
_cell.angle_beta   90.00
_cell.angle_gamma   90.00
#
_symmetry.space_group_name_H-M   'P 1'
#
loop_
_entity.id
_entity.type
_entity.pdbx_description
1 polymer ?
#
loop_
_entity_poly.entity_id
_entity_poly.type
_entity_poly.pdbx_seq_one_letter_code
_entity_poly.pdbx_strand_id
1 'polypeptide(L)'
;MKKIKIFFFIIFVSFSYAPYLAADKEGLEDLSFLNVKNNNFKKGNDIFKQALKYKNKNKNKKANKRFEKALDYFILANRETPNNIEILKLLGFSYYMVGDPIMSEIFYQEGLEIDPKNDYINQKLGELYFNTNRIDLAKDRLNVLKNCNCEEYLQLKKIITK
;
A
#
# COMPACT_ATOMS: atom_id res chain seq x y z
N MET A 1 -36.22 -57.51 31.49
CA MET A 1 -35.31 -56.87 30.51
C MET A 1 -36.12 -55.95 29.60
N LYS A 2 -36.11 -54.63 29.85
CA LYS A 2 -36.90 -53.64 29.10
C LYS A 2 -36.01 -53.12 27.95
N LYS A 3 -36.44 -53.36 26.70
CA LYS A 3 -35.78 -52.82 25.48
C LYS A 3 -36.15 -51.36 25.31
N ILE A 4 -35.16 -50.47 25.47
CA ILE A 4 -35.33 -49.04 25.16
C ILE A 4 -35.17 -48.91 23.65
N LYS A 5 -36.25 -48.47 22.99
CA LYS A 5 -36.20 -48.06 21.59
C LYS A 5 -35.77 -46.59 21.52
N ILE A 6 -34.56 -46.36 21.04
CA ILE A 6 -34.06 -45.03 20.77
C ILE A 6 -34.64 -44.60 19.42
N PHE A 7 -35.53 -43.61 19.45
CA PHE A 7 -36.05 -42.95 18.24
C PHE A 7 -35.03 -41.88 17.82
N PHE A 8 -34.31 -42.14 16.73
CA PHE A 8 -33.53 -41.12 16.09
C PHE A 8 -34.49 -40.19 15.35
N PHE A 9 -34.67 -38.97 15.90
CA PHE A 9 -35.33 -37.88 15.19
C PHE A 9 -34.31 -37.27 14.26
N ILE A 10 -34.36 -37.63 12.98
CA ILE A 10 -33.61 -36.95 11.91
C ILE A 10 -34.37 -35.66 11.62
N ILE A 11 -33.85 -34.54 12.17
CA ILE A 11 -34.31 -33.21 11.77
C ILE A 11 -33.70 -32.92 10.40
N PHE A 12 -34.52 -33.10 9.36
CA PHE A 12 -34.23 -32.54 8.03
C PHE A 12 -34.33 -31.02 8.12
N VAL A 13 -33.23 -30.35 8.35
CA VAL A 13 -33.13 -28.92 8.09
C VAL A 13 -33.07 -28.78 6.56
N SER A 14 -34.23 -28.58 5.96
CA SER A 14 -34.31 -28.13 4.57
C SER A 14 -33.73 -26.73 4.48
N PHE A 15 -32.44 -26.64 4.19
CA PHE A 15 -31.83 -25.40 3.73
C PHE A 15 -32.47 -25.07 2.38
N SER A 16 -33.47 -24.22 2.43
CA SER A 16 -34.01 -23.57 1.23
C SER A 16 -32.91 -22.66 0.73
N TYR A 17 -32.08 -23.18 -0.18
CA TYR A 17 -31.29 -22.35 -1.05
C TYR A 17 -32.24 -21.53 -1.90
N ALA A 18 -32.63 -20.37 -1.41
CA ALA A 18 -33.23 -19.37 -2.25
C ALA A 18 -32.23 -19.09 -3.39
N PRO A 19 -32.68 -19.09 -4.64
CA PRO A 19 -31.81 -18.74 -5.76
C PRO A 19 -31.49 -17.24 -5.66
N TYR A 20 -30.35 -16.94 -5.08
CA TYR A 20 -29.73 -15.61 -5.14
C TYR A 20 -29.06 -15.45 -6.51
N LEU A 21 -29.86 -15.66 -7.56
CA LEU A 21 -29.49 -15.51 -8.96
C LEU A 21 -30.66 -14.88 -9.74
N ALA A 22 -31.12 -13.76 -9.20
CA ALA A 22 -31.70 -12.72 -10.04
C ALA A 22 -30.77 -11.49 -9.84
N ALA A 23 -29.58 -11.58 -10.37
CA ALA A 23 -28.78 -10.39 -10.62
C ALA A 23 -29.53 -9.60 -11.70
N ASP A 24 -30.26 -8.62 -11.23
CA ASP A 24 -30.88 -7.62 -12.06
C ASP A 24 -29.83 -7.06 -13.02
N LYS A 25 -30.11 -7.13 -14.29
CA LYS A 25 -29.30 -6.54 -15.36
C LYS A 25 -29.23 -5.00 -15.30
N GLU A 26 -29.70 -4.40 -14.25
CA GLU A 26 -29.70 -2.94 -14.03
C GLU A 26 -28.45 -2.42 -13.31
N GLY A 27 -27.53 -3.29 -12.89
CA GLY A 27 -26.30 -2.90 -12.16
C GLY A 27 -25.09 -2.58 -13.03
N LEU A 28 -25.18 -2.57 -14.35
CA LEU A 28 -24.02 -2.44 -15.24
C LEU A 28 -23.79 -1.02 -15.78
N GLU A 29 -24.56 -0.04 -15.35
CA GLU A 29 -24.47 1.33 -15.89
C GLU A 29 -23.83 2.36 -14.97
N ASP A 30 -23.34 2.00 -13.79
CA ASP A 30 -22.61 3.00 -13.01
C ASP A 30 -21.11 3.02 -13.35
N LEU A 31 -20.79 3.46 -14.56
CA LEU A 31 -19.44 3.87 -14.98
C LEU A 31 -18.88 5.01 -14.10
N SER A 32 -19.73 5.65 -13.27
CA SER A 32 -19.29 6.65 -12.29
C SER A 32 -18.36 6.04 -11.26
N PHE A 33 -18.54 4.78 -10.89
CA PHE A 33 -17.65 4.05 -9.98
C PHE A 33 -16.24 3.84 -10.57
N LEU A 34 -16.12 3.55 -11.86
CA LEU A 34 -14.81 3.44 -12.53
C LEU A 34 -14.14 4.81 -12.67
N ASN A 35 -14.91 5.86 -12.86
CA ASN A 35 -14.38 7.23 -12.88
C ASN A 35 -13.93 7.70 -11.48
N VAL A 36 -14.58 7.24 -10.42
CA VAL A 36 -14.18 7.50 -9.02
C VAL A 36 -12.85 6.80 -8.70
N LYS A 37 -12.63 5.55 -9.13
CA LYS A 37 -11.37 4.81 -8.93
C LYS A 37 -10.15 5.57 -9.43
N ASN A 38 -10.19 6.06 -10.67
CA ASN A 38 -9.09 6.87 -11.23
C ASN A 38 -8.97 8.26 -10.59
N ASN A 39 -10.03 8.75 -9.95
CA ASN A 39 -10.07 10.09 -9.38
C ASN A 39 -9.26 10.21 -8.08
N ASN A 40 -9.30 9.21 -7.18
CA ASN A 40 -8.57 9.26 -5.91
C ASN A 40 -7.06 9.20 -6.12
N PHE A 41 -6.57 8.27 -6.92
CA PHE A 41 -5.15 8.23 -7.27
C PHE A 41 -4.66 9.52 -7.93
N LYS A 42 -5.39 10.02 -8.91
CA LYS A 42 -5.05 11.28 -9.61
C LYS A 42 -5.01 12.47 -8.65
N LYS A 43 -6.05 12.64 -7.82
CA LYS A 43 -6.10 13.72 -6.82
C LYS A 43 -4.96 13.61 -5.81
N GLY A 44 -4.70 12.41 -5.28
CA GLY A 44 -3.58 12.14 -4.39
C GLY A 44 -2.25 12.54 -5.02
N ASN A 45 -2.01 12.13 -6.27
CA ASN A 45 -0.79 12.43 -7.00
C ASN A 45 -0.60 13.92 -7.29
N ASP A 46 -1.67 14.64 -7.62
CA ASP A 46 -1.58 16.10 -7.83
C ASP A 46 -1.23 16.85 -6.54
N ILE A 47 -1.79 16.42 -5.41
CA ILE A 47 -1.48 16.98 -4.07
C ILE A 47 -0.05 16.60 -3.65
N PHE A 48 0.36 15.37 -3.91
CA PHE A 48 1.72 14.90 -3.66
C PHE A 48 2.77 15.71 -4.42
N LYS A 49 2.55 15.99 -5.69
CA LYS A 49 3.41 16.88 -6.48
C LYS A 49 3.54 18.28 -5.89
N GLN A 50 2.43 18.81 -5.34
CA GLN A 50 2.46 20.08 -4.62
C GLN A 50 3.28 19.97 -3.33
N ALA A 51 3.17 18.86 -2.58
CA ALA A 51 3.97 18.60 -1.39
C ALA A 51 5.47 18.61 -1.71
N LEU A 52 5.89 17.90 -2.76
CA LEU A 52 7.29 17.90 -3.23
C LEU A 52 7.75 19.31 -3.62
N LYS A 53 6.92 20.10 -4.29
CA LYS A 53 7.25 21.49 -4.64
C LYS A 53 7.45 22.37 -3.39
N TYR A 54 6.66 22.16 -2.33
CA TYR A 54 6.89 22.88 -1.07
C TYR A 54 8.15 22.38 -0.35
N LYS A 55 8.40 21.07 -0.34
CA LYS A 55 9.62 20.48 0.23
C LYS A 55 10.87 21.04 -0.42
N ASN A 56 10.92 21.09 -1.76
CA ASN A 56 12.05 21.62 -2.52
C ASN A 56 12.29 23.13 -2.27
N LYS A 57 11.27 23.84 -1.80
CA LYS A 57 11.36 25.25 -1.36
C LYS A 57 11.61 25.40 0.14
N ASN A 58 12.02 24.35 0.85
CA ASN A 58 12.22 24.29 2.29
C ASN A 58 11.01 24.74 3.13
N LYS A 59 9.79 24.67 2.56
CA LYS A 59 8.54 25.01 3.24
C LYS A 59 7.95 23.77 3.93
N ASN A 60 8.71 23.16 4.86
CA ASN A 60 8.43 21.85 5.43
C ASN A 60 7.02 21.74 6.05
N LYS A 61 6.58 22.71 6.83
CA LYS A 61 5.21 22.71 7.42
C LYS A 61 4.11 22.64 6.36
N LYS A 62 4.29 23.35 5.22
CA LYS A 62 3.33 23.29 4.11
C LYS A 62 3.44 21.96 3.34
N ALA A 63 4.64 21.44 3.19
CA ALA A 63 4.88 20.14 2.56
C ALA A 63 4.19 19.02 3.35
N ASN A 64 4.42 18.95 4.67
CA ASN A 64 3.82 17.91 5.52
C ASN A 64 2.29 17.93 5.45
N LYS A 65 1.66 19.11 5.59
CA LYS A 65 0.20 19.23 5.45
C LYS A 65 -0.32 18.73 4.08
N ARG A 66 0.48 18.86 3.03
CA ARG A 66 0.12 18.34 1.69
C ARG A 66 0.35 16.84 1.58
N PHE A 67 1.41 16.30 2.20
CA PHE A 67 1.62 14.84 2.27
C PHE A 67 0.51 14.16 3.07
N GLU A 68 0.09 14.71 4.21
CA GLU A 68 -1.06 14.23 4.98
C GLU A 68 -2.33 14.18 4.10
N LYS A 69 -2.62 15.27 3.39
CA LYS A 69 -3.78 15.31 2.49
C LYS A 69 -3.65 14.34 1.30
N ALA A 70 -2.45 14.08 0.80
CA ALA A 70 -2.23 13.10 -0.26
C ALA A 70 -2.45 11.67 0.26
N LEU A 71 -2.06 11.37 1.51
CA LEU A 71 -2.30 10.10 2.18
C LEU A 71 -3.78 9.74 2.20
N ASP A 72 -4.68 10.68 2.53
CA ASP A 72 -6.13 10.42 2.54
C ASP A 72 -6.60 9.85 1.19
N TYR A 73 -6.12 10.43 0.10
CA TYR A 73 -6.49 9.99 -1.24
C TYR A 73 -5.77 8.69 -1.65
N PHE A 74 -4.51 8.49 -1.27
CA PHE A 74 -3.80 7.24 -1.59
C PHE A 74 -4.34 6.05 -0.80
N ILE A 75 -4.79 6.24 0.44
CA ILE A 75 -5.48 5.20 1.22
C ILE A 75 -6.77 4.78 0.52
N LEU A 76 -7.57 5.74 0.02
CA LEU A 76 -8.77 5.43 -0.75
C LEU A 76 -8.42 4.70 -2.05
N ALA A 77 -7.41 5.18 -2.78
CA ALA A 77 -6.95 4.54 -4.01
C ALA A 77 -6.44 3.11 -3.76
N ASN A 78 -5.75 2.86 -2.65
CA ASN A 78 -5.27 1.52 -2.29
C ASN A 78 -6.42 0.55 -1.96
N ARG A 79 -7.51 1.04 -1.36
CA ARG A 79 -8.73 0.24 -1.13
C ARG A 79 -9.43 -0.11 -2.44
N GLU A 80 -9.40 0.79 -3.42
CA GLU A 80 -10.01 0.59 -4.74
C GLU A 80 -9.18 -0.33 -5.64
N THR A 81 -7.87 -0.24 -5.55
CA THR A 81 -6.90 -1.03 -6.32
C THR A 81 -5.80 -1.56 -5.42
N PRO A 82 -6.09 -2.59 -4.61
CA PRO A 82 -5.10 -3.19 -3.73
C PRO A 82 -3.94 -3.79 -4.54
N ASN A 83 -2.78 -3.91 -3.93
CA ASN A 83 -1.57 -4.46 -4.55
C ASN A 83 -1.05 -3.65 -5.77
N ASN A 84 -1.43 -2.39 -5.87
CA ASN A 84 -0.83 -1.50 -6.87
C ASN A 84 0.48 -0.93 -6.35
N ILE A 85 1.59 -1.37 -6.92
CA ILE A 85 2.93 -1.02 -6.46
C ILE A 85 3.20 0.49 -6.50
N GLU A 86 2.63 1.21 -7.45
CA GLU A 86 2.78 2.67 -7.54
C GLU A 86 2.08 3.38 -6.37
N ILE A 87 0.90 2.91 -5.98
CA ILE A 87 0.18 3.43 -4.81
C ILE A 87 0.96 3.12 -3.53
N LEU A 88 1.46 1.89 -3.38
CA LEU A 88 2.25 1.47 -2.22
C LEU A 88 3.54 2.30 -2.07
N LYS A 89 4.23 2.59 -3.16
CA LYS A 89 5.39 3.49 -3.19
C LYS A 89 5.05 4.89 -2.67
N LEU A 90 3.93 5.45 -3.13
CA LEU A 90 3.50 6.80 -2.74
C LEU A 90 3.00 6.86 -1.30
N LEU A 91 2.32 5.81 -0.81
CA LEU A 91 1.97 5.65 0.59
C LEU A 91 3.22 5.59 1.47
N GLY A 92 4.15 4.68 1.16
CA GLY A 92 5.39 4.55 1.91
C GLY A 92 6.16 5.86 2.00
N PHE A 93 6.33 6.55 0.87
CA PHE A 93 7.01 7.84 0.84
C PHE A 93 6.27 8.93 1.63
N SER A 94 4.95 9.02 1.47
CA SER A 94 4.16 10.05 2.15
C SER A 94 4.17 9.87 3.66
N TYR A 95 4.05 8.63 4.16
CA TYR A 95 4.17 8.31 5.58
C TYR A 95 5.55 8.67 6.14
N TYR A 96 6.63 8.37 5.39
CA TYR A 96 7.96 8.82 5.78
C TYR A 96 8.05 10.34 5.91
N MET A 97 7.46 11.07 4.95
CA MET A 97 7.50 12.54 4.95
C MET A 97 6.71 13.19 6.09
N VAL A 98 5.65 12.57 6.58
CA VAL A 98 4.87 13.06 7.72
C VAL A 98 5.44 12.59 9.07
N GLY A 99 6.49 11.77 9.08
CA GLY A 99 7.17 11.32 10.29
C GLY A 99 6.62 10.04 10.89
N ASP A 100 5.99 9.20 10.08
CA ASP A 100 5.54 7.87 10.47
C ASP A 100 6.38 6.77 9.77
N PRO A 101 7.55 6.43 10.32
CA PRO A 101 8.43 5.43 9.73
C PRO A 101 7.85 4.01 9.80
N ILE A 102 6.94 3.73 10.74
CA ILE A 102 6.35 2.40 10.90
C ILE A 102 5.42 2.12 9.72
N MET A 103 4.48 3.03 9.46
CA MET A 103 3.57 2.89 8.32
C MET A 103 4.31 2.96 6.98
N SER A 104 5.35 3.78 6.90
CA SER A 104 6.22 3.82 5.71
C SER A 104 6.85 2.46 5.42
N GLU A 105 7.40 1.80 6.45
CA GLU A 105 8.01 0.47 6.32
C GLU A 105 6.99 -0.57 5.85
N ILE A 106 5.79 -0.60 6.46
CA ILE A 106 4.72 -1.54 6.10
C ILE A 106 4.41 -1.45 4.60
N PHE A 107 4.14 -0.25 4.08
CA PHE A 107 3.80 -0.10 2.66
C PHE A 107 4.96 -0.40 1.72
N TYR A 108 6.19 -0.11 2.11
CA TYR A 108 7.34 -0.52 1.30
C TYR A 108 7.54 -2.04 1.32
N GLN A 109 7.31 -2.72 2.45
CA GLN A 109 7.39 -4.17 2.53
C GLN A 109 6.29 -4.82 1.69
N GLU A 110 5.04 -4.35 1.76
CA GLU A 110 3.96 -4.81 0.87
C GLU A 110 4.35 -4.64 -0.61
N GLY A 111 4.99 -3.54 -0.98
CA GLY A 111 5.49 -3.34 -2.33
C GLY A 111 6.58 -4.33 -2.73
N LEU A 112 7.46 -4.72 -1.80
CA LEU A 112 8.50 -5.73 -2.05
C LEU A 112 7.96 -7.16 -2.05
N GLU A 113 6.81 -7.44 -1.45
CA GLU A 113 6.12 -8.73 -1.62
C GLU A 113 5.65 -8.92 -3.08
N ILE A 114 5.31 -7.83 -3.77
CA ILE A 114 4.89 -7.85 -5.18
C ILE A 114 6.10 -7.86 -6.11
N ASP A 115 7.07 -6.98 -5.88
CA ASP A 115 8.30 -6.84 -6.66
C ASP A 115 9.52 -6.74 -5.74
N PRO A 116 10.11 -7.87 -5.35
CA PRO A 116 11.25 -7.92 -4.43
C PRO A 116 12.49 -7.16 -4.90
N LYS A 117 12.59 -6.92 -6.21
CA LYS A 117 13.72 -6.21 -6.82
C LYS A 117 13.41 -4.77 -7.20
N ASN A 118 12.30 -4.23 -6.79
CA ASN A 118 11.96 -2.85 -7.08
C ASN A 118 13.03 -1.88 -6.58
N ASP A 119 13.73 -1.23 -7.50
CA ASP A 119 14.89 -0.40 -7.17
C ASP A 119 14.52 0.77 -6.28
N TYR A 120 13.44 1.48 -6.60
CA TYR A 120 12.96 2.61 -5.81
C TYR A 120 12.59 2.20 -4.37
N ILE A 121 11.83 1.11 -4.22
CA ILE A 121 11.39 0.68 -2.88
C ILE A 121 12.59 0.21 -2.05
N ASN A 122 13.50 -0.59 -2.63
CA ASN A 122 14.71 -1.02 -1.93
C ASN A 122 15.57 0.17 -1.49
N GLN A 123 15.71 1.19 -2.34
CA GLN A 123 16.42 2.43 -1.97
C GLN A 123 15.73 3.13 -0.80
N LYS A 124 14.42 3.38 -0.91
CA LYS A 124 13.70 4.16 0.12
C LYS A 124 13.58 3.43 1.44
N LEU A 125 13.39 2.13 1.40
CA LEU A 125 13.40 1.30 2.61
C LEU A 125 14.80 1.24 3.24
N GLY A 126 15.85 1.17 2.43
CA GLY A 126 17.24 1.27 2.89
C GLY A 126 17.54 2.62 3.57
N GLU A 127 17.09 3.73 2.98
CA GLU A 127 17.19 5.07 3.58
C GLU A 127 16.45 5.15 4.93
N LEU A 128 15.24 4.57 4.99
CA LEU A 128 14.44 4.51 6.20
C LEU A 128 15.17 3.72 7.30
N TYR A 129 15.71 2.55 6.97
CA TYR A 129 16.46 1.73 7.91
C TYR A 129 17.72 2.45 8.43
N PHE A 130 18.44 3.11 7.55
CA PHE A 130 19.59 3.92 7.95
C PHE A 130 19.19 5.04 8.92
N ASN A 131 18.15 5.80 8.60
CA ASN A 131 17.67 6.91 9.42
C ASN A 131 17.04 6.48 10.74
N THR A 132 16.65 5.22 10.87
CA THR A 132 16.16 4.60 12.12
C THR A 132 17.22 3.75 12.84
N ASN A 133 18.50 3.94 12.49
CA ASN A 133 19.66 3.24 13.08
C ASN A 133 19.65 1.71 12.92
N ARG A 134 18.96 1.20 11.90
CA ARG A 134 18.91 -0.23 11.52
C ARG A 134 19.89 -0.49 10.38
N ILE A 135 21.18 -0.29 10.65
CA ILE A 135 22.23 -0.23 9.63
C ILE A 135 22.38 -1.52 8.83
N ASP A 136 22.22 -2.68 9.47
CA ASP A 136 22.39 -3.97 8.78
C ASP A 136 21.24 -4.19 7.78
N LEU A 137 20.01 -3.86 8.14
CA LEU A 137 18.87 -3.89 7.20
C LEU A 137 19.07 -2.92 6.03
N ALA A 138 19.65 -1.75 6.27
CA ALA A 138 19.99 -0.82 5.19
C ALA A 138 21.03 -1.41 4.23
N LYS A 139 22.06 -2.10 4.74
CA LYS A 139 23.06 -2.81 3.92
C LYS A 139 22.43 -3.96 3.12
N ASP A 140 21.47 -4.68 3.69
CA ASP A 140 20.74 -5.73 2.97
C ASP A 140 20.00 -5.15 1.75
N ARG A 141 19.33 -4.01 1.92
CA ARG A 141 18.69 -3.32 0.77
C ARG A 141 19.71 -2.86 -0.27
N LEU A 142 20.85 -2.32 0.17
CA LEU A 142 21.93 -1.94 -0.73
C LEU A 142 22.48 -3.16 -1.52
N ASN A 143 22.57 -4.31 -0.87
CA ASN A 143 23.05 -5.53 -1.52
C ASN A 143 22.05 -6.02 -2.60
N VAL A 144 20.75 -5.89 -2.39
CA VAL A 144 19.73 -6.19 -3.42
C VAL A 144 19.96 -5.33 -4.67
N LEU A 145 20.30 -4.05 -4.49
CA LEU A 145 20.52 -3.09 -5.58
C LEU A 145 21.88 -3.24 -6.27
N LYS A 146 22.80 -4.06 -5.77
CA LYS A 146 24.20 -4.10 -6.23
C LYS A 146 24.36 -4.28 -7.75
N ASN A 147 23.46 -5.02 -8.37
CA ASN A 147 23.55 -5.40 -9.78
C ASN A 147 22.54 -4.67 -10.67
N CYS A 148 21.78 -3.68 -10.16
CA CYS A 148 20.78 -2.99 -10.96
C CYS A 148 21.38 -2.02 -12.00
N ASN A 149 22.63 -1.57 -11.80
CA ASN A 149 23.23 -0.48 -12.58
C ASN A 149 22.34 0.79 -12.60
N CYS A 150 21.69 1.08 -11.45
CA CYS A 150 20.71 2.12 -11.28
C CYS A 150 21.21 3.25 -10.34
N GLU A 151 20.56 4.40 -10.40
CA GLU A 151 20.89 5.56 -9.57
C GLU A 151 20.57 5.30 -8.11
N GLU A 152 19.53 4.52 -7.83
CA GLU A 152 19.07 4.13 -6.50
C GLU A 152 20.17 3.45 -5.68
N TYR A 153 20.97 2.58 -6.30
CA TYR A 153 22.14 1.98 -5.67
C TYR A 153 23.15 3.05 -5.26
N LEU A 154 23.50 3.98 -6.16
CA LEU A 154 24.49 5.02 -5.90
C LEU A 154 24.02 5.96 -4.79
N GLN A 155 22.74 6.32 -4.80
CA GLN A 155 22.15 7.18 -3.77
C GLN A 155 22.15 6.53 -2.40
N LEU A 156 21.72 5.28 -2.30
CA LEU A 156 21.70 4.55 -1.02
C LEU A 156 23.10 4.28 -0.51
N LYS A 157 24.03 3.87 -1.38
CA LYS A 157 25.43 3.69 -1.05
C LYS A 157 26.05 4.95 -0.43
N LYS A 158 25.84 6.11 -1.07
CA LYS A 158 26.34 7.40 -0.58
C LYS A 158 25.81 7.75 0.82
N ILE A 159 24.60 7.31 1.17
CA ILE A 159 24.00 7.54 2.49
C ILE A 159 24.67 6.64 3.54
N ILE A 160 24.82 5.35 3.23
CA ILE A 160 25.34 4.34 4.19
C ILE A 160 26.85 4.49 4.44
N THR A 161 27.59 5.04 3.48
CA THR A 161 29.07 5.16 3.59
C THR A 161 29.56 6.53 4.08
N LYS A 162 28.68 7.39 4.56
CA LYS A 162 29.02 8.65 5.24
C LYS A 162 29.37 8.40 6.70
#